data_39236fce57403e4828abb71fa4c13dc9
#
_entry.id   39236fce57403e4828abb71fa4c13dc9
#
_cell.length_a   1.000
_cell.length_b   1.000
_cell.length_c   1.000
_cell.angle_alpha   90.00
_cell.angle_beta   90.00
_cell.angle_gamma   90.00
#
_symmetry.space_group_name_H-M   'P 1'
#
loop_
_entity.id
_entity.type
_entity.pdbx_description
1 polymer ?
#
loop_
_entity_poly.entity_id
_entity_poly.type
_entity_poly.pdbx_seq_one_letter_code
_entity_poly.pdbx_strand_id
1 'polypeptide(L)'
;MKEIKAYVHLHRSRIADVIAALKDSPAWGGERGGRRHNLAVYIVKGSLLPLDSGEQHYSMDLCDEVVNEYKLELLCEDGEVEPLMAAITAAARTGRAIAGWITVINVVSATPIH
;
A
#
# COMPACT_ATOMS: atom_id res chain seq x y z
N MET A 1 3.77 -0.93 18.52
CA MET A 1 3.37 -1.55 17.23
C MET A 1 2.50 -0.62 16.42
N LYS A 2 2.72 -0.57 15.15
CA LYS A 2 2.00 0.28 14.21
C LYS A 2 1.42 -0.55 13.07
N GLU A 3 0.38 -0.04 12.45
CA GLU A 3 -0.11 -0.52 11.16
C GLU A 3 0.11 0.57 10.13
N ILE A 4 0.75 0.21 9.02
CA ILE A 4 0.90 1.07 7.87
C ILE A 4 -0.18 0.69 6.87
N LYS A 5 -0.94 1.68 6.42
CA LYS A 5 -1.90 1.54 5.34
C LYS A 5 -1.48 2.47 4.21
N ALA A 6 -1.26 1.91 3.03
CA ALA A 6 -0.89 2.67 1.85
C ALA A 6 -1.94 2.50 0.77
N TYR A 7 -2.50 3.61 0.30
CA TYR A 7 -3.38 3.64 -0.86
C TYR A 7 -2.57 4.21 -2.01
N VAL A 8 -2.29 3.40 -3.02
CA VAL A 8 -1.42 3.79 -4.13
C VAL A 8 -2.15 3.70 -5.45
N HIS A 9 -2.03 4.78 -6.23
CA HIS A 9 -2.63 4.88 -7.56
C HIS A 9 -1.53 4.67 -8.60
N LEU A 10 -1.34 3.42 -8.98
CA LEU A 10 -0.31 2.97 -9.91
C LEU A 10 -0.93 2.18 -11.04
N HIS A 11 -0.21 2.11 -12.16
CA HIS A 11 -0.50 1.07 -13.14
C HIS A 11 -0.32 -0.31 -12.52
N ARG A 12 -1.17 -1.24 -12.93
CA ARG A 12 -1.21 -2.62 -12.39
C ARG A 12 0.16 -3.30 -12.41
N SER A 13 0.95 -3.03 -13.45
CA SER A 13 2.28 -3.62 -13.60
C SER A 13 3.29 -3.16 -12.55
N ARG A 14 3.02 -2.07 -11.83
CA ARG A 14 3.97 -1.47 -10.88
C ARG A 14 3.76 -1.90 -9.44
N ILE A 15 2.65 -2.56 -9.11
CA ILE A 15 2.42 -2.99 -7.72
C ILE A 15 3.47 -4.00 -7.25
N ALA A 16 3.95 -4.85 -8.16
CA ALA A 16 5.02 -5.79 -7.85
C ALA A 16 6.31 -5.09 -7.44
N ASP A 17 6.59 -3.92 -8.02
CA ASP A 17 7.77 -3.13 -7.69
C ASP A 17 7.69 -2.59 -6.25
N VAL A 18 6.51 -2.19 -5.82
CA VAL A 18 6.27 -1.73 -4.44
C VAL A 18 6.48 -2.87 -3.45
N ILE A 19 5.95 -4.04 -3.76
CA ILE A 19 6.12 -5.23 -2.93
C ILE A 19 7.60 -5.64 -2.86
N ALA A 20 8.30 -5.62 -3.98
CA ALA A 20 9.72 -5.92 -4.04
C ALA A 20 10.54 -4.92 -3.21
N ALA A 21 10.23 -3.63 -3.30
CA ALA A 21 10.90 -2.60 -2.52
C ALA A 21 10.73 -2.79 -1.02
N LEU A 22 9.53 -3.20 -0.59
CA LEU A 22 9.29 -3.54 0.82
C LEU A 22 10.15 -4.72 1.26
N LYS A 23 10.18 -5.80 0.48
CA LYS A 23 10.95 -7.01 0.83
C LYS A 23 12.45 -6.77 0.83
N ASP A 24 12.93 -5.86 0.01
CA ASP A 24 14.35 -5.49 -0.08
C ASP A 24 14.77 -4.52 1.03
N SER A 25 13.83 -3.91 1.72
CA SER A 25 14.14 -3.01 2.83
C SER A 25 14.78 -3.78 3.98
N PRO A 26 15.88 -3.27 4.59
CA PRO A 26 16.48 -3.89 5.78
C PRO A 26 15.49 -4.05 6.93
N ALA A 27 14.50 -3.17 7.03
CA ALA A 27 13.46 -3.24 8.05
C ALA A 27 12.48 -4.39 7.86
N TRP A 28 12.46 -5.01 6.68
CA TRP A 28 11.55 -6.14 6.39
C TRP A 28 11.91 -7.40 7.18
N GLY A 29 13.20 -7.69 7.35
CA GLY A 29 13.67 -8.83 8.14
C GLY A 29 13.84 -10.13 7.36
N GLY A 30 14.10 -10.05 6.06
CA GLY A 30 14.37 -11.22 5.22
C GLY A 30 13.15 -12.09 4.98
N GLU A 31 13.36 -13.40 4.85
CA GLU A 31 12.30 -14.36 4.51
C GLU A 31 11.17 -14.44 5.55
N ARG A 32 11.49 -14.17 6.81
CA ARG A 32 10.49 -14.18 7.90
C ARG A 32 9.67 -12.90 7.97
N GLY A 33 10.09 -11.86 7.26
CA GLY A 33 9.45 -10.55 7.31
C GLY A 33 7.98 -10.58 6.92
N GLY A 34 7.63 -11.35 5.89
CA GLY A 34 6.25 -11.47 5.44
C GLY A 34 5.30 -11.96 6.52
N ARG A 35 5.72 -12.90 7.34
CA ARG A 35 4.91 -13.40 8.47
C ARG A 35 4.80 -12.34 9.57
N ARG A 36 5.89 -11.69 9.89
CA ARG A 36 5.95 -10.70 10.95
C ARG A 36 5.13 -9.47 10.61
N HIS A 37 5.21 -9.02 9.36
CA HIS A 37 4.52 -7.82 8.92
C HIS A 37 3.09 -8.07 8.42
N ASN A 38 2.75 -9.33 8.14
CA ASN A 38 1.41 -9.70 7.68
C ASN A 38 0.90 -8.81 6.53
N LEU A 39 1.72 -8.68 5.50
CA LEU A 39 1.38 -7.83 4.36
C LEU A 39 0.14 -8.35 3.63
N ALA A 40 -0.85 -7.51 3.51
CA ALA A 40 -2.05 -7.73 2.70
C ALA A 40 -2.09 -6.71 1.58
N VAL A 41 -2.43 -7.15 0.36
CA VAL A 41 -2.56 -6.30 -0.80
C VAL A 41 -3.89 -6.58 -1.46
N TYR A 42 -4.69 -5.55 -1.70
CA TYR A 42 -5.96 -5.70 -2.39
C TYR A 42 -6.31 -4.48 -3.23
N ILE A 43 -7.23 -4.70 -4.16
CA ILE A 43 -7.70 -3.66 -5.07
C ILE A 43 -8.94 -3.03 -4.46
N VAL A 44 -8.97 -1.70 -4.45
CA VAL A 44 -10.13 -0.92 -4.01
C VAL A 44 -10.56 0.03 -5.14
N LYS A 45 -11.82 0.46 -5.11
CA LYS A 45 -12.34 1.46 -6.03
C LYS A 45 -12.14 2.84 -5.41
N GLY A 46 -11.46 3.72 -6.12
CA GLY A 46 -11.18 5.07 -5.66
C GLY A 46 -11.73 6.13 -6.61
N SER A 47 -12.20 7.24 -6.05
CA SER A 47 -12.67 8.39 -6.82
C SER A 47 -11.50 9.34 -7.12
N LEU A 48 -10.47 8.82 -7.79
CA LEU A 48 -9.27 9.55 -8.16
C LEU A 48 -9.26 9.84 -9.65
N LEU A 49 -8.46 10.83 -10.05
CA LEU A 49 -8.20 11.06 -11.46
C LEU A 49 -7.42 9.88 -12.02
N PRO A 50 -7.84 9.31 -13.15
CA PRO A 50 -7.15 8.19 -13.75
C PRO A 50 -5.76 8.57 -14.23
N LEU A 51 -4.82 7.61 -14.25
CA LEU A 51 -3.50 7.78 -14.84
C LEU A 51 -3.60 7.91 -16.36
N ASP A 52 -4.55 7.20 -16.94
CA ASP A 52 -4.94 7.36 -18.34
C ASP A 52 -6.46 7.16 -18.47
N SER A 53 -7.02 7.52 -19.62
CA SER A 53 -8.47 7.50 -19.84
C SER A 53 -9.09 6.10 -19.82
N GLY A 54 -8.28 5.05 -20.00
CA GLY A 54 -8.76 3.67 -20.00
C GLY A 54 -8.96 3.08 -18.62
N GLU A 55 -8.43 3.72 -17.58
CA GLU A 55 -8.55 3.21 -16.21
C GLU A 55 -9.89 3.50 -15.57
N GLN A 56 -10.53 4.60 -15.98
CA GLN A 56 -11.79 5.04 -15.37
C GLN A 56 -12.93 4.15 -15.83
N HIS A 57 -13.79 3.76 -14.89
CA HIS A 57 -15.03 3.04 -15.19
C HIS A 57 -16.13 3.46 -14.22
N TYR A 58 -17.37 3.29 -14.65
CA TYR A 58 -18.52 3.59 -13.81
C TYR A 58 -18.81 2.45 -12.84
N SER A 59 -18.96 2.77 -11.56
CA SER A 59 -19.33 1.81 -10.53
C SER A 59 -20.81 1.96 -10.20
N MET A 60 -21.57 0.89 -10.43
CA MET A 60 -23.00 0.86 -10.09
C MET A 60 -23.20 0.95 -8.57
N ASP A 61 -22.30 0.34 -7.79
CA ASP A 61 -22.41 0.34 -6.33
C ASP A 61 -22.15 1.72 -5.73
N LEU A 62 -21.19 2.46 -6.31
CA LEU A 62 -20.82 3.79 -5.82
C LEU A 62 -21.53 4.92 -6.56
N CYS A 63 -22.24 4.62 -7.65
CA CYS A 63 -22.91 5.59 -8.51
C CYS A 63 -21.98 6.70 -8.98
N ASP A 64 -20.74 6.36 -9.32
CA ASP A 64 -19.71 7.32 -9.71
C ASP A 64 -18.69 6.69 -10.65
N GLU A 65 -17.93 7.54 -11.33
CA GLU A 65 -16.76 7.15 -12.08
C GLU A 65 -15.61 6.89 -11.10
N VAL A 66 -15.02 5.72 -11.20
CA VAL A 66 -13.97 5.28 -10.26
C VAL A 66 -12.78 4.71 -11.01
N VAL A 67 -11.64 4.65 -10.33
CA VAL A 67 -10.45 3.94 -10.77
C VAL A 67 -10.10 2.86 -9.75
N ASN A 68 -9.44 1.80 -10.21
CA ASN A 68 -8.87 0.82 -9.30
C ASN A 68 -7.58 1.39 -8.72
N GLU A 69 -7.43 1.27 -7.41
CA GLU A 69 -6.18 1.56 -6.73
C GLU A 69 -5.81 0.39 -5.82
N TYR A 70 -4.56 0.34 -5.41
CA TYR A 70 -4.07 -0.71 -4.54
C TYR A 70 -3.99 -0.22 -3.11
N LYS A 71 -4.42 -1.07 -2.20
CA LYS A 71 -4.28 -0.84 -0.77
C LYS A 71 -3.35 -1.90 -0.20
N LEU A 72 -2.31 -1.44 0.50
CA LEU A 72 -1.40 -2.30 1.24
C LEU A 72 -1.61 -2.07 2.72
N GLU A 73 -1.64 -3.15 3.48
CA GLU A 73 -1.69 -3.08 4.94
C GLU A 73 -0.60 -3.99 5.50
N LEU A 74 0.13 -3.49 6.48
CA LEU A 74 1.14 -4.29 7.16
C LEU A 74 1.32 -3.84 8.61
N LEU A 75 1.76 -4.76 9.44
CA LEU A 75 2.12 -4.49 10.83
C LEU A 75 3.63 -4.30 10.93
N CYS A 76 4.07 -3.42 11.82
CA CYS A 76 5.49 -3.21 12.05
C CYS A 76 5.74 -2.67 13.47
N GLU A 77 6.98 -2.77 13.91
CA GLU A 77 7.40 -2.10 15.13
C GLU A 77 7.66 -0.61 14.89
N ASP A 78 7.64 0.18 15.94
CA ASP A 78 7.76 1.63 15.83
C ASP A 78 9.02 2.07 15.07
N GLY A 79 10.15 1.42 15.30
CA GLY A 79 11.41 1.75 14.62
C GLY A 79 11.48 1.35 13.15
N GLU A 80 10.51 0.57 12.67
CA GLU A 80 10.46 0.10 11.29
C GLU A 80 9.59 1.00 10.38
N VAL A 81 8.82 1.89 10.96
CA VAL A 81 7.86 2.73 10.24
C VAL A 81 8.53 3.56 9.15
N GLU A 82 9.54 4.35 9.53
CA GLU A 82 10.18 5.28 8.58
C GLU A 82 10.84 4.56 7.38
N PRO A 83 11.66 3.52 7.58
CA PRO A 83 12.25 2.82 6.44
C PRO A 83 11.23 2.11 5.56
N LEU A 84 10.16 1.55 6.12
CA LEU A 84 9.12 0.90 5.32
C LEU A 84 8.29 1.92 4.55
N MET A 85 7.94 3.04 5.15
CA MET A 85 7.28 4.14 4.46
C MET A 85 8.14 4.70 3.32
N ALA A 86 9.44 4.85 3.55
CA ALA A 86 10.37 5.33 2.52
C ALA A 86 10.41 4.37 1.32
N ALA A 87 10.41 3.07 1.56
CA ALA A 87 10.40 2.06 0.50
C ALA A 87 9.12 2.15 -0.34
N ILE A 88 7.96 2.27 0.29
CA ILE A 88 6.68 2.43 -0.41
C ILE A 88 6.69 3.72 -1.23
N THR A 89 7.07 4.83 -0.61
CA THR A 89 7.06 6.14 -1.27
C THR A 89 7.96 6.16 -2.50
N ALA A 90 9.16 5.63 -2.40
CA ALA A 90 10.11 5.61 -3.51
C ALA A 90 9.58 4.79 -4.69
N ALA A 91 8.96 3.64 -4.43
CA ALA A 91 8.46 2.74 -5.46
C ALA A 91 7.11 3.20 -6.04
N ALA A 92 6.31 3.94 -5.27
CA ALA A 92 4.96 4.35 -5.67
C ALA A 92 4.91 5.70 -6.38
N ARG A 93 6.03 6.38 -6.58
CA ARG A 93 6.06 7.68 -7.25
C ARG A 93 5.58 7.58 -8.70
N THR A 94 4.75 8.54 -9.08
CA THR A 94 4.21 8.64 -10.45
C THR A 94 4.55 9.97 -11.14
N GLY A 95 5.21 10.89 -10.43
CA GLY A 95 5.44 12.26 -10.92
C GLY A 95 4.25 13.20 -10.70
N ARG A 96 3.15 12.70 -10.18
CA ARG A 96 1.98 13.51 -9.81
C ARG A 96 2.22 14.19 -8.47
N ALA A 97 1.49 15.28 -8.22
CA ALA A 97 1.53 15.96 -6.93
C ALA A 97 1.15 15.03 -5.78
N ILE A 98 0.12 14.20 -6.00
CA ILE A 98 -0.30 13.17 -5.04
C ILE A 98 -0.53 11.88 -5.83
N ALA A 99 0.25 10.84 -5.51
CA ALA A 99 0.11 9.51 -6.11
C ALA A 99 -0.59 8.51 -5.18
N GLY A 100 -0.86 8.92 -3.95
CA GLY A 100 -1.51 8.09 -2.96
C GLY A 100 -1.33 8.67 -1.56
N TRP A 101 -1.68 7.86 -0.57
CA TRP A 101 -1.61 8.24 0.84
C TRP A 101 -1.03 7.10 1.66
N ILE A 102 -0.24 7.44 2.64
CA ILE A 102 0.20 6.48 3.66
C ILE A 102 -0.31 6.99 5.01
N THR A 103 -1.01 6.13 5.72
CA THR A 103 -1.44 6.40 7.09
C THR A 103 -0.77 5.42 8.04
N VAL A 104 -0.44 5.89 9.23
CA VAL A 104 0.16 5.08 10.29
C VAL A 104 -0.76 5.11 11.50
N ILE A 105 -1.13 3.95 11.99
CA ILE A 105 -2.11 3.81 13.06
C ILE A 105 -1.47 3.05 14.22
N ASN A 106 -1.73 3.50 15.44
CA ASN A 106 -1.33 2.76 16.64
C ASN A 106 -2.14 1.48 16.76
N VAL A 107 -1.45 0.37 17.00
CA VAL A 107 -2.08 -0.92 17.26
C VAL A 107 -1.95 -1.23 18.74
N VAL A 108 -3.09 -1.37 19.40
CA VAL A 108 -3.14 -1.67 20.84
C VAL A 108 -2.62 -3.08 21.10
N SER A 109 -3.04 -4.03 20.27
CA SER A 109 -2.57 -5.41 20.36
C SER A 109 -2.75 -6.12 19.04
N ALA A 110 -1.90 -7.11 18.78
CA ALA A 110 -2.04 -8.02 17.65
C ALA A 110 -1.71 -9.43 18.17
N THR A 111 -2.69 -10.32 18.10
CA THR A 111 -2.57 -11.68 18.62
C THR A 111 -2.57 -12.68 17.47
N PRO A 112 -1.50 -13.48 17.32
CA PRO A 112 -1.48 -14.51 16.27
C PRO A 112 -2.58 -15.54 16.48
N ILE A 113 -3.14 -16.01 15.39
CA ILE A 113 -4.08 -17.14 15.39
C ILE A 113 -3.28 -18.39 15.03
N HIS A 114 -3.41 -19.42 15.84
CA HIS A 114 -2.71 -20.69 15.64
C HIS A 114 -3.64 -21.80 15.17
#